data_e2099d75a7ea7c210b45ff43672b681d
#
_entry.id   e2099d75a7ea7c210b45ff43672b681d
#
_cell.length_a   1.000
_cell.length_b   1.000
_cell.length_c   1.000
_cell.angle_alpha   90.00
_cell.angle_beta   90.00
_cell.angle_gamma   90.00
#
_symmetry.space_group_name_H-M   'P 1'
#
loop_
_entity.id
_entity.type
_entity.pdbx_description
1 polymer ?
#
loop_
_entity_poly.entity_id
_entity_poly.type
_entity_poly.pdbx_seq_one_letter_code
_entity_poly.pdbx_strand_id
1 'polypeptide(L)'
;NVYPFPKITLGDKRLRRVLISAGIHGDEPASVETICKFLETKKYGAYLDKWEITILPCINPYGFENNTRENFSKKDLNRYFKESSPPIEIELVKSVIKPSYFDLTLELHEDVDSDGYYLFQKSNKTNGLKYGTQIINSVKKIIPINLNETIDDMSAERGIIHRIKNIN
;
A
#
# COMPACT_ATOMS: atom_id res chain seq x y z
N ASN A 1 -14.47 -8.07 -20.24
CA ASN A 1 -15.01 -7.54 -18.97
C ASN A 1 -14.41 -6.17 -18.72
N VAL A 2 -15.22 -5.19 -18.31
CA VAL A 2 -14.76 -3.88 -17.84
C VAL A 2 -14.83 -3.93 -16.33
N TYR A 3 -13.67 -3.85 -15.67
CA TYR A 3 -13.61 -3.80 -14.22
C TYR A 3 -13.71 -2.35 -13.73
N PRO A 4 -14.48 -2.07 -12.67
CA PRO A 4 -14.48 -0.76 -12.06
C PRO A 4 -13.15 -0.49 -11.37
N PHE A 5 -12.74 0.79 -11.34
CA PHE A 5 -11.60 1.26 -10.55
C PHE A 5 -12.14 2.09 -9.38
N PRO A 6 -12.46 1.47 -8.23
CA PRO A 6 -13.06 2.17 -7.12
C PRO A 6 -12.05 3.08 -6.43
N LYS A 7 -12.49 4.31 -6.16
CA LYS A 7 -11.78 5.28 -5.32
C LYS A 7 -12.75 5.80 -4.26
N ILE A 8 -12.35 5.70 -3.01
CA ILE A 8 -13.13 6.16 -1.85
C ILE A 8 -12.36 7.30 -1.19
N THR A 9 -13.04 8.41 -0.87
CA THR A 9 -12.45 9.51 -0.10
C THR A 9 -13.34 9.81 1.10
N LEU A 10 -12.74 9.83 2.28
CA LEU A 10 -13.40 10.02 3.58
C LEU A 10 -12.71 11.16 4.33
N GLY A 11 -13.47 11.95 5.07
CA GLY A 11 -12.96 13.06 5.86
C GLY A 11 -12.92 14.38 5.11
N ASP A 12 -12.30 15.40 5.71
CA ASP A 12 -12.24 16.77 5.20
C ASP A 12 -10.92 17.03 4.48
N LYS A 13 -11.00 17.54 3.24
CA LYS A 13 -9.84 17.87 2.38
C LYS A 13 -8.87 18.93 2.97
N ARG A 14 -9.26 19.62 4.04
CA ARG A 14 -8.40 20.57 4.76
C ARG A 14 -7.45 19.93 5.76
N LEU A 15 -7.60 18.64 6.01
CA LEU A 15 -6.78 17.85 6.92
C LEU A 15 -5.55 17.27 6.22
N ARG A 16 -4.68 16.63 7.01
CA ARG A 16 -3.58 15.82 6.46
C ARG A 16 -4.16 14.68 5.64
N ARG A 17 -3.44 14.27 4.60
CA ARG A 17 -3.93 13.35 3.61
C ARG A 17 -3.17 12.03 3.64
N VAL A 18 -3.89 10.94 3.70
CA VAL A 18 -3.34 9.59 3.59
C VAL A 18 -3.94 8.89 2.38
N LEU A 19 -3.07 8.22 1.60
CA LEU A 19 -3.48 7.25 0.58
C LEU A 19 -3.26 5.85 1.13
N ILE A 20 -4.29 5.01 1.01
CA ILE A 20 -4.22 3.58 1.31
C ILE A 20 -4.57 2.83 0.03
N SER A 21 -3.70 1.94 -0.43
CA SER A 21 -3.91 1.15 -1.63
C SER A 21 -3.65 -0.33 -1.39
N ALA A 22 -4.33 -1.20 -2.16
CA ALA A 22 -4.16 -2.64 -2.12
C ALA A 22 -4.41 -3.28 -3.49
N GLY A 23 -4.08 -4.57 -3.59
CA GLY A 23 -4.42 -5.39 -4.75
C GLY A 23 -3.78 -4.92 -6.05
N ILE A 24 -2.54 -4.43 -6.02
CA ILE A 24 -1.75 -4.21 -7.23
C ILE A 24 -1.31 -5.55 -7.83
N HIS A 25 -1.05 -6.55 -6.99
CA HIS A 25 -0.91 -7.94 -7.36
C HIS A 25 -2.20 -8.68 -6.96
N GLY A 26 -2.79 -9.40 -7.89
CA GLY A 26 -4.10 -10.01 -7.65
C GLY A 26 -4.05 -11.28 -6.81
N ASP A 27 -2.90 -11.94 -6.76
CA ASP A 27 -2.61 -13.13 -5.93
C ASP A 27 -2.28 -12.78 -4.46
N GLU A 28 -2.48 -11.51 -4.07
CA GLU A 28 -2.31 -11.01 -2.70
C GLU A 28 -3.67 -10.59 -2.08
N PRO A 29 -4.63 -11.52 -1.91
CA PRO A 29 -6.02 -11.18 -1.55
C PRO A 29 -6.17 -10.57 -0.17
N ALA A 30 -5.34 -10.95 0.82
CA ALA A 30 -5.44 -10.44 2.19
C ALA A 30 -5.30 -8.91 2.26
N SER A 31 -4.57 -8.31 1.33
CA SER A 31 -4.41 -6.85 1.23
C SER A 31 -5.75 -6.17 0.92
N VAL A 32 -6.52 -6.70 -0.05
CA VAL A 32 -7.85 -6.22 -0.46
C VAL A 32 -8.88 -6.47 0.65
N GLU A 33 -8.90 -7.69 1.20
CA GLU A 33 -9.82 -8.09 2.27
C GLU A 33 -9.63 -7.22 3.52
N THR A 34 -8.39 -6.86 3.85
CA THR A 34 -8.08 -5.96 4.96
C THR A 34 -8.73 -4.59 4.77
N ILE A 35 -8.66 -4.01 3.56
CA ILE A 35 -9.34 -2.74 3.26
C ILE A 35 -10.86 -2.89 3.33
N CYS A 36 -11.42 -3.95 2.75
CA CYS A 36 -12.86 -4.21 2.85
C CYS A 36 -13.31 -4.27 4.31
N LYS A 37 -12.58 -5.01 5.15
CA LYS A 37 -12.87 -5.13 6.58
C LYS A 37 -12.75 -3.80 7.33
N PHE A 38 -11.75 -3.00 7.00
CA PHE A 38 -11.59 -1.65 7.55
C PHE A 38 -12.79 -0.75 7.23
N LEU A 39 -13.30 -0.82 5.98
CA LEU A 39 -14.48 -0.07 5.54
C LEU A 39 -15.76 -0.58 6.19
N GLU A 40 -16.02 -1.89 6.20
CA GLU A 40 -17.19 -2.52 6.80
C GLU A 40 -17.32 -2.18 8.30
N THR A 41 -16.22 -2.29 9.03
CA THR A 41 -16.19 -2.04 10.48
C THR A 41 -16.20 -0.56 10.83
N LYS A 42 -16.13 0.34 9.84
CA LYS A 42 -16.09 1.80 9.99
C LYS A 42 -15.00 2.29 10.95
N LYS A 43 -13.94 1.51 11.13
CA LYS A 43 -12.81 1.88 12.03
C LYS A 43 -12.09 3.14 11.59
N TYR A 44 -12.24 3.53 10.32
CA TYR A 44 -11.75 4.80 9.80
C TYR A 44 -12.32 6.01 10.56
N GLY A 45 -13.53 5.90 11.15
CA GLY A 45 -14.17 6.99 11.88
C GLY A 45 -13.31 7.59 13.00
N ALA A 46 -12.47 6.78 13.64
CA ALA A 46 -11.54 7.24 14.69
C ALA A 46 -10.41 8.17 14.18
N TYR A 47 -10.27 8.34 12.87
CA TYR A 47 -9.18 9.09 12.26
C TYR A 47 -9.65 10.32 11.48
N LEU A 48 -10.97 10.47 11.23
CA LEU A 48 -11.53 11.52 10.36
C LEU A 48 -11.44 12.94 10.94
N ASP A 49 -11.12 13.09 12.21
CA ASP A 49 -10.80 14.38 12.84
C ASP A 49 -9.39 14.90 12.46
N LYS A 50 -8.51 14.02 11.97
CA LYS A 50 -7.10 14.33 11.68
C LYS A 50 -6.69 14.08 10.23
N TRP A 51 -7.42 13.23 9.52
CA TRP A 51 -7.03 12.75 8.20
C TRP A 51 -8.16 12.80 7.17
N GLU A 52 -7.84 13.27 5.97
CA GLU A 52 -8.55 12.88 4.76
C GLU A 52 -7.97 11.55 4.28
N ILE A 53 -8.80 10.52 4.17
CA ILE A 53 -8.37 9.18 3.80
C ILE A 53 -8.84 8.90 2.37
N THR A 54 -7.89 8.75 1.45
CA THR A 54 -8.16 8.25 0.09
C THR A 54 -7.80 6.78 0.04
N ILE A 55 -8.71 5.94 -0.47
CA ILE A 55 -8.56 4.49 -0.54
C ILE A 55 -8.72 4.04 -1.99
N LEU A 56 -7.76 3.22 -2.46
CA LEU A 56 -7.83 2.42 -3.68
C LEU A 56 -7.88 0.95 -3.27
N PRO A 57 -9.07 0.37 -3.10
CA PRO A 57 -9.21 -0.94 -2.44
C PRO A 57 -8.68 -2.10 -3.28
N CYS A 58 -8.69 -1.99 -4.62
CA CYS A 58 -8.14 -3.02 -5.51
C CYS A 58 -7.68 -2.35 -6.81
N ILE A 59 -6.36 -2.33 -7.05
CA ILE A 59 -5.77 -1.73 -8.25
C ILE A 59 -5.89 -2.67 -9.46
N ASN A 60 -5.77 -3.98 -9.24
CA ASN A 60 -5.81 -5.03 -10.25
C ASN A 60 -7.00 -5.98 -10.04
N PRO A 61 -8.23 -5.55 -10.32
CA PRO A 61 -9.42 -6.36 -10.07
C PRO A 61 -9.46 -7.63 -10.95
N TYR A 62 -8.89 -7.62 -12.16
CA TYR A 62 -8.76 -8.82 -12.97
C TYR A 62 -7.86 -9.86 -12.29
N GLY A 63 -6.69 -9.44 -11.82
CA GLY A 63 -5.77 -10.33 -11.12
C GLY A 63 -6.39 -10.89 -9.84
N PHE A 64 -7.11 -10.05 -9.08
CA PHE A 64 -7.80 -10.46 -7.86
C PHE A 64 -8.88 -11.52 -8.13
N GLU A 65 -9.71 -11.34 -9.17
CA GLU A 65 -10.74 -12.30 -9.54
C GLU A 65 -10.15 -13.65 -10.01
N ASN A 66 -9.00 -13.61 -10.71
CA ASN A 66 -8.38 -14.78 -11.32
C ASN A 66 -7.21 -15.35 -10.49
N ASN A 67 -6.94 -14.80 -9.32
CA ASN A 67 -5.81 -15.16 -8.45
C ASN A 67 -4.48 -15.18 -9.21
N THR A 68 -4.19 -14.10 -9.93
CA THR A 68 -2.94 -13.92 -10.69
C THR A 68 -2.26 -12.64 -10.30
N ARG A 69 -0.92 -12.66 -10.24
CA ARG A 69 -0.10 -11.49 -9.93
C ARG A 69 -0.30 -10.38 -10.97
N GLU A 70 -0.32 -10.75 -12.24
CA GLU A 70 -0.41 -9.85 -13.36
C GLU A 70 -1.85 -9.43 -13.66
N ASN A 71 -1.99 -8.36 -14.44
CA ASN A 71 -3.26 -7.94 -14.99
C ASN A 71 -3.66 -8.78 -16.23
N PHE A 72 -4.81 -8.46 -16.83
CA PHE A 72 -5.30 -9.12 -18.06
C PHE A 72 -4.26 -9.20 -19.19
N SER A 73 -3.41 -8.19 -19.31
CA SER A 73 -2.35 -8.11 -20.32
C SER A 73 -1.04 -8.79 -19.90
N LYS A 74 -1.05 -9.63 -18.87
CA LYS A 74 0.12 -10.33 -18.32
C LYS A 74 1.25 -9.39 -17.90
N LYS A 75 0.90 -8.27 -17.27
CA LYS A 75 1.85 -7.28 -16.79
C LYS A 75 1.82 -7.21 -15.27
N ASP A 76 3.01 -7.32 -14.63
CA ASP A 76 3.20 -6.96 -13.21
C ASP A 76 3.11 -5.44 -13.10
N LEU A 77 1.95 -4.94 -12.67
CA LEU A 77 1.63 -3.52 -12.62
C LEU A 77 2.65 -2.70 -11.83
N ASN A 78 3.25 -3.28 -10.80
CA ASN A 78 4.22 -2.59 -9.93
C ASN A 78 5.52 -2.22 -10.66
N ARG A 79 5.77 -2.72 -11.86
CA ARG A 79 6.93 -2.38 -12.70
C ARG A 79 6.68 -1.18 -13.63
N TYR A 80 5.42 -0.72 -13.78
CA TYR A 80 5.04 0.24 -14.82
C TYR A 80 4.88 1.69 -14.37
N PHE A 81 5.19 2.03 -13.12
CA PHE A 81 5.05 3.42 -12.63
C PHE A 81 5.96 4.43 -13.34
N LYS A 82 7.10 4.00 -13.90
CA LYS A 82 8.04 4.89 -14.60
C LYS A 82 7.81 4.96 -16.12
N GLU A 83 6.95 4.09 -16.65
CA GLU A 83 6.70 4.01 -18.07
C GLU A 83 5.91 5.24 -18.57
N SER A 84 6.20 5.66 -19.80
CA SER A 84 5.50 6.77 -20.49
C SER A 84 4.10 6.39 -20.94
N SER A 85 3.88 5.12 -21.26
CA SER A 85 2.59 4.53 -21.64
C SER A 85 2.30 3.31 -20.78
N PRO A 86 1.94 3.47 -19.51
CA PRO A 86 1.68 2.35 -18.62
C PRO A 86 0.30 1.72 -18.91
N PRO A 87 0.01 0.53 -18.33
CA PRO A 87 -1.32 -0.03 -18.29
C PRO A 87 -2.34 0.96 -17.73
N ILE A 88 -3.60 0.81 -18.12
CA ILE A 88 -4.68 1.73 -17.72
C ILE A 88 -4.85 1.81 -16.20
N GLU A 89 -4.66 0.71 -15.49
CA GLU A 89 -4.74 0.64 -14.04
C GLU A 89 -3.71 1.61 -13.40
N ILE A 90 -2.49 1.64 -13.93
CA ILE A 90 -1.43 2.54 -13.46
C ILE A 90 -1.69 3.99 -13.86
N GLU A 91 -2.29 4.24 -15.05
CA GLU A 91 -2.74 5.58 -15.41
C GLU A 91 -3.78 6.12 -14.44
N LEU A 92 -4.75 5.27 -14.05
CA LEU A 92 -5.77 5.62 -13.06
C LEU A 92 -5.15 5.90 -11.68
N VAL A 93 -4.22 5.07 -11.20
CA VAL A 93 -3.46 5.34 -9.96
C VAL A 93 -2.72 6.67 -10.07
N LYS A 94 -1.99 6.91 -11.17
CA LYS A 94 -1.27 8.17 -11.41
C LYS A 94 -2.21 9.37 -11.41
N SER A 95 -3.43 9.24 -11.93
CA SER A 95 -4.44 10.31 -11.93
C SER A 95 -4.89 10.71 -10.51
N VAL A 96 -4.84 9.77 -9.57
CA VAL A 96 -5.13 10.03 -8.15
C VAL A 96 -3.93 10.68 -7.44
N ILE A 97 -2.71 10.21 -7.75
CA ILE A 97 -1.50 10.64 -7.04
C ILE A 97 -1.01 12.01 -7.54
N LYS A 98 -0.96 12.22 -8.87
CA LYS A 98 -0.35 13.43 -9.47
C LYS A 98 -0.98 14.76 -9.03
N PRO A 99 -2.32 14.90 -8.99
CA PRO A 99 -2.95 16.16 -8.60
C PRO A 99 -2.97 16.36 -7.08
N SER A 100 -2.49 15.40 -6.33
CA SER A 100 -2.66 15.33 -4.89
C SER A 100 -1.32 15.18 -4.17
N TYR A 101 -1.15 15.94 -3.09
CA TYR A 101 -0.08 15.69 -2.12
C TYR A 101 -0.63 14.82 -1.00
N PHE A 102 0.06 13.73 -0.67
CA PHE A 102 -0.24 12.88 0.46
C PHE A 102 0.88 12.98 1.50
N ASP A 103 0.51 13.19 2.75
CA ASP A 103 1.44 13.22 3.88
C ASP A 103 1.95 11.81 4.22
N LEU A 104 1.13 10.79 3.94
CA LEU A 104 1.42 9.39 4.14
C LEU A 104 0.82 8.56 3.01
N THR A 105 1.55 7.57 2.55
CA THR A 105 1.03 6.51 1.67
C THR A 105 1.26 5.16 2.31
N LEU A 106 0.24 4.31 2.31
CA LEU A 106 0.27 2.93 2.77
C LEU A 106 -0.13 2.05 1.59
N GLU A 107 0.76 1.20 1.16
CA GLU A 107 0.51 0.20 0.13
C GLU A 107 0.54 -1.18 0.78
N LEU A 108 -0.58 -1.89 0.70
CA LEU A 108 -0.75 -3.18 1.34
C LEU A 108 -0.43 -4.29 0.34
N HIS A 109 0.42 -5.20 0.79
CA HIS A 109 0.85 -6.40 0.09
C HIS A 109 0.68 -7.62 0.97
N GLU A 110 0.80 -8.78 0.37
CA GLU A 110 0.93 -10.07 1.02
C GLU A 110 2.21 -10.74 0.50
N ASP A 111 2.93 -11.42 1.38
CA ASP A 111 4.13 -12.19 1.04
C ASP A 111 4.03 -13.56 1.70
N VAL A 112 3.78 -14.58 0.90
CA VAL A 112 3.62 -15.96 1.36
C VAL A 112 4.96 -16.66 1.62
N ASP A 113 6.06 -16.09 1.12
CA ASP A 113 7.40 -16.65 1.23
C ASP A 113 8.14 -16.15 2.49
N SER A 114 7.52 -15.23 3.24
CA SER A 114 8.12 -14.59 4.40
C SER A 114 7.44 -14.99 5.72
N ASP A 115 8.23 -15.45 6.67
CA ASP A 115 7.76 -15.74 8.03
C ASP A 115 7.58 -14.46 8.86
N GLY A 116 6.31 -14.04 9.02
CA GLY A 116 5.95 -12.88 9.83
C GLY A 116 5.88 -11.55 9.08
N TYR A 117 5.39 -10.55 9.78
CA TYR A 117 5.15 -9.22 9.22
C TYR A 117 6.45 -8.43 9.09
N TYR A 118 6.58 -7.73 8.00
CA TYR A 118 7.62 -6.72 7.76
C TYR A 118 7.06 -5.55 6.94
N LEU A 119 7.83 -4.49 6.79
CA LEU A 119 7.46 -3.35 5.94
C LEU A 119 8.65 -2.69 5.28
N PHE A 120 8.39 -2.13 4.11
CA PHE A 120 9.28 -1.18 3.45
C PHE A 120 8.96 0.22 3.91
N GLN A 121 9.97 0.97 4.32
CA GLN A 121 9.80 2.36 4.70
C GLN A 121 10.65 3.30 3.87
N LYS A 122 10.03 4.37 3.35
CA LYS A 122 10.69 5.46 2.68
C LYS A 122 10.19 6.78 3.22
N SER A 123 11.06 7.69 3.56
CA SER A 123 10.69 9.02 3.99
C SER A 123 11.68 10.07 3.47
N ASN A 124 11.15 11.24 3.13
CA ASN A 124 11.95 12.42 2.78
C ASN A 124 12.33 13.25 4.03
N LYS A 125 11.82 12.88 5.20
CA LYS A 125 12.02 13.58 6.48
C LYS A 125 12.49 12.61 7.53
N THR A 126 13.48 13.00 8.34
CA THR A 126 14.02 12.18 9.45
C THR A 126 12.92 11.73 10.42
N ASN A 127 11.94 12.61 10.70
CA ASN A 127 10.81 12.27 11.57
C ASN A 127 9.84 11.24 10.95
N GLY A 128 9.83 11.07 9.63
CA GLY A 128 9.00 10.07 8.95
C GLY A 128 9.41 8.63 9.28
N LEU A 129 10.67 8.41 9.65
CA LEU A 129 11.19 7.08 10.02
C LEU A 129 10.53 6.50 11.29
N LYS A 130 9.88 7.32 12.09
CA LYS A 130 9.14 6.87 13.29
C LYS A 130 7.89 6.06 12.98
N TYR A 131 7.27 6.25 11.80
CA TYR A 131 6.01 5.56 11.47
C TYR A 131 6.20 4.04 11.35
N GLY A 132 7.26 3.57 10.69
CA GLY A 132 7.53 2.13 10.60
C GLY A 132 7.68 1.49 11.97
N THR A 133 8.46 2.09 12.87
CA THR A 133 8.61 1.59 14.24
C THR A 133 7.27 1.58 15.00
N GLN A 134 6.41 2.58 14.80
CA GLN A 134 5.09 2.62 15.45
C GLN A 134 4.18 1.51 14.90
N ILE A 135 4.20 1.26 13.58
CA ILE A 135 3.45 0.17 12.95
C ILE A 135 3.93 -1.18 13.49
N ILE A 136 5.23 -1.46 13.45
CA ILE A 136 5.82 -2.70 13.99
C ILE A 136 5.41 -2.90 15.47
N ASN A 137 5.51 -1.85 16.29
CA ASN A 137 5.14 -1.93 17.71
C ASN A 137 3.65 -2.21 17.95
N SER A 138 2.80 -1.87 17.01
CA SER A 138 1.37 -2.19 17.06
C SER A 138 1.10 -3.60 16.55
N VAL A 139 1.68 -3.97 15.42
CA VAL A 139 1.46 -5.25 14.74
C VAL A 139 2.02 -6.44 15.53
N LYS A 140 3.20 -6.28 16.17
CA LYS A 140 3.83 -7.35 17.00
C LYS A 140 2.96 -7.86 18.16
N LYS A 141 1.91 -7.13 18.53
CA LYS A 141 0.95 -7.54 19.55
C LYS A 141 -0.08 -8.55 19.03
N ILE A 142 -0.15 -8.72 17.70
CA ILE A 142 -1.20 -9.48 17.01
C ILE A 142 -0.59 -10.63 16.22
N ILE A 143 0.51 -10.37 15.51
CA ILE A 143 1.20 -11.34 14.66
C ILE A 143 2.72 -11.26 14.85
N PRO A 144 3.47 -12.35 14.57
CA PRO A 144 4.93 -12.33 14.59
C PRO A 144 5.50 -11.29 13.62
N ILE A 145 6.64 -10.72 13.98
CA ILE A 145 7.44 -9.85 13.10
C ILE A 145 8.58 -10.69 12.51
N ASN A 146 8.84 -10.52 11.22
CA ASN A 146 10.05 -11.08 10.61
C ASN A 146 11.27 -10.31 11.13
N LEU A 147 12.12 -11.00 11.88
CA LEU A 147 13.31 -10.42 12.53
C LEU A 147 14.61 -10.76 11.79
N ASN A 148 14.53 -11.34 10.58
CA ASN A 148 15.72 -11.63 9.78
C ASN A 148 16.45 -10.33 9.41
N GLU A 149 17.77 -10.39 9.35
CA GLU A 149 18.61 -9.26 8.94
C GLU A 149 18.56 -9.02 7.42
N THR A 150 18.07 -10.00 6.67
CA THR A 150 17.81 -9.92 5.22
C THR A 150 16.40 -10.41 4.94
N ILE A 151 15.60 -9.59 4.27
CA ILE A 151 14.22 -9.87 3.85
C ILE A 151 14.11 -9.35 2.40
N ASP A 152 13.57 -10.16 1.49
CA ASP A 152 13.41 -9.82 0.06
C ASP A 152 14.75 -9.31 -0.54
N ASP A 153 15.85 -10.04 -0.25
CA ASP A 153 17.22 -9.73 -0.65
C ASP A 153 17.74 -8.34 -0.21
N MET A 154 17.07 -7.71 0.75
CA MET A 154 17.42 -6.40 1.28
C MET A 154 17.72 -6.44 2.77
N SER A 155 18.67 -5.61 3.21
CA SER A 155 18.94 -5.43 4.63
C SER A 155 17.72 -4.91 5.37
N ALA A 156 17.37 -5.57 6.46
CA ALA A 156 16.27 -5.24 7.32
C ALA A 156 16.71 -5.09 8.77
N GLU A 157 16.06 -4.20 9.49
CA GLU A 157 16.23 -4.03 10.93
C GLU A 157 14.89 -4.13 11.63
N ARG A 158 14.70 -5.15 12.48
CA ARG A 158 13.48 -5.35 13.28
C ARG A 158 12.19 -5.34 12.46
N GLY A 159 12.22 -5.98 11.28
CA GLY A 159 11.08 -6.03 10.36
C GLY A 159 10.88 -4.78 9.52
N ILE A 160 11.86 -3.88 9.45
CA ILE A 160 11.80 -2.68 8.64
C ILE A 160 12.93 -2.69 7.60
N ILE A 161 12.56 -2.59 6.32
CA ILE A 161 13.48 -2.36 5.21
C ILE A 161 13.47 -0.86 4.89
N HIS A 162 14.60 -0.20 5.11
CA HIS A 162 14.76 1.22 4.83
C HIS A 162 15.16 1.44 3.37
N ARG A 163 14.24 1.92 2.54
CA ARG A 163 14.58 2.40 1.20
C ARG A 163 15.12 3.83 1.26
N ILE A 164 16.43 3.97 1.28
CA ILE A 164 17.09 5.27 1.18
C ILE A 164 16.90 5.80 -0.25
N LYS A 165 16.43 7.04 -0.39
CA LYS A 165 16.49 7.73 -1.68
C LYS A 165 17.97 7.94 -1.99
N ASN A 166 18.48 7.32 -3.06
CA ASN A 166 19.71 7.83 -3.67
C ASN A 166 19.39 9.26 -4.13
N ILE A 167 19.97 10.22 -3.44
CA ILE A 167 19.97 11.63 -3.83
C ILE A 167 21.00 11.69 -4.95
N ASN A 168 20.54 11.53 -6.18
CA ASN A 168 21.25 11.95 -7.39
C ASN A 168 20.42 13.05 -8.04
#